data_abc10f30a981ff64f52a70be68d7853f
#
_entry.id   abc10f30a981ff64f52a70be68d7853f
#
_cell.length_a   1.000
_cell.length_b   1.000
_cell.length_c   1.000
_cell.angle_alpha   90.00
_cell.angle_beta   90.00
_cell.angle_gamma   90.00
#
_symmetry.space_group_name_H-M   'P 1'
#
loop_
_entity.id
_entity.type
_entity.pdbx_description
1 polymer ?
#
loop_
_entity_poly.entity_id
_entity_poly.type
_entity_poly.pdbx_seq_one_letter_code
_entity_poly.pdbx_strand_id
1 'polypeptide(L)'
;LVRHIMLPISTVTDEQFIAAKAFRDNLNREYELNGTAAESPDSIPLLLKDRYPYYQATATIKRHAFQQQSRAINMELHALRLGPSVLVTNSFELYQDYGMQIKARSPFAQTIIAQLACGHRGYLSTDYALSGGGYGSVVVSGYCGPEGGQVLVEKTMEAIRQLQDT
;
A
#
# COMPACT_ATOMS: atom_id res chain seq x y z
N LEU A 1 18.88 -0.79 -14.18
CA LEU A 1 19.15 -0.77 -12.75
C LEU A 1 18.03 -1.48 -12.01
N VAL A 2 18.37 -2.41 -11.12
CA VAL A 2 17.42 -3.08 -10.22
C VAL A 2 17.83 -2.78 -8.79
N ARG A 3 16.88 -2.47 -7.93
CA ARG A 3 17.09 -2.23 -6.49
C ARG A 3 16.01 -2.87 -5.65
N HIS A 4 16.39 -3.34 -4.49
CA HIS A 4 15.47 -3.73 -3.43
C HIS A 4 15.41 -2.61 -2.40
N ILE A 5 14.23 -2.03 -2.20
CA ILE A 5 14.01 -0.92 -1.28
C ILE A 5 13.09 -1.32 -0.15
N MET A 6 13.42 -0.87 1.06
CA MET A 6 12.59 -1.09 2.24
C MET A 6 11.64 0.09 2.42
N LEU A 7 10.35 -0.20 2.41
CA LEU A 7 9.30 0.80 2.57
C LEU A 7 8.60 0.63 3.91
N PRO A 8 8.52 1.67 4.75
CA PRO A 8 7.80 1.60 6.01
C PRO A 8 6.31 1.29 5.76
N ILE A 9 5.74 0.44 6.60
CA ILE A 9 4.32 0.12 6.54
C ILE A 9 3.50 1.13 7.34
N SER A 10 2.23 1.32 6.95
CA SER A 10 1.26 1.98 7.81
C SER A 10 0.96 1.11 9.02
N THR A 11 0.90 1.73 10.19
CA THR A 11 0.66 1.04 11.46
C THR A 11 -0.78 1.24 11.94
N VAL A 12 -1.22 0.31 12.77
CA VAL A 12 -2.51 0.32 13.46
C VAL A 12 -2.25 0.55 14.94
N THR A 13 -2.99 1.44 15.58
CA THR A 13 -2.90 1.67 17.02
C THR A 13 -3.57 0.54 17.83
N ASP A 14 -3.23 0.44 19.11
CA ASP A 14 -3.84 -0.54 20.00
C ASP A 14 -5.35 -0.29 20.15
N GLU A 15 -5.80 0.98 20.17
CA GLU A 15 -7.22 1.32 20.19
C GLU A 15 -7.95 0.84 18.93
N GLN A 16 -7.34 1.05 17.75
CA GLN A 16 -7.89 0.57 16.48
C GLN A 16 -7.97 -0.97 16.46
N PHE A 17 -6.95 -1.65 16.96
CA PHE A 17 -6.93 -3.10 17.08
C PHE A 17 -8.04 -3.61 18.02
N ILE A 18 -8.17 -3.01 19.21
CA ILE A 18 -9.19 -3.40 20.20
C ILE A 18 -10.59 -3.19 19.63
N ALA A 19 -10.84 -2.04 19.00
CA ALA A 19 -12.12 -1.74 18.37
C ALA A 19 -12.45 -2.72 17.23
N ALA A 20 -11.50 -2.99 16.36
CA ALA A 20 -11.66 -3.92 15.24
C ALA A 20 -11.93 -5.35 15.73
N LYS A 21 -11.22 -5.79 16.79
CA LYS A 21 -11.43 -7.09 17.41
C LYS A 21 -12.81 -7.21 18.02
N ALA A 22 -13.23 -6.24 18.82
CA ALA A 22 -14.56 -6.22 19.44
C ALA A 22 -15.68 -6.24 18.39
N PHE A 23 -15.54 -5.43 17.32
CA PHE A 23 -16.50 -5.39 16.22
C PHE A 23 -16.60 -6.74 15.51
N ARG A 24 -15.47 -7.33 15.14
CA ARG A 24 -15.44 -8.64 14.47
C ARG A 24 -16.00 -9.74 15.35
N ASP A 25 -15.63 -9.78 16.64
CA ASP A 25 -16.09 -10.81 17.59
C ASP A 25 -17.60 -10.69 17.86
N ASN A 26 -18.18 -9.48 17.76
CA ASN A 26 -19.61 -9.27 17.83
C ASN A 26 -20.35 -9.86 16.61
N LEU A 27 -19.87 -9.57 15.40
CA LEU A 27 -20.44 -10.15 14.18
C LEU A 27 -20.26 -11.67 14.14
N ASN A 28 -19.13 -12.20 14.59
CA ASN A 28 -18.93 -13.65 14.68
C ASN A 28 -19.98 -14.31 15.56
N ARG A 29 -20.36 -13.69 16.68
CA ARG A 29 -21.43 -14.20 17.56
C ARG A 29 -22.82 -14.06 16.95
N GLU A 30 -23.10 -12.91 16.33
CA GLU A 30 -24.40 -12.63 15.70
C GLU A 30 -24.69 -13.58 14.54
N TYR A 31 -23.68 -13.91 13.74
CA TYR A 31 -23.81 -14.76 12.55
C TYR A 31 -23.26 -16.19 12.75
N GLU A 32 -22.91 -16.57 13.98
CA GLU A 32 -22.36 -17.90 14.33
C GLU A 32 -21.13 -18.30 13.47
N LEU A 33 -20.27 -17.33 13.16
CA LEU A 33 -19.10 -17.57 12.32
C LEU A 33 -17.95 -18.19 13.11
N ASN A 34 -17.46 -19.34 12.67
CA ASN A 34 -16.33 -20.06 13.29
C ASN A 34 -14.97 -19.54 12.79
N GLY A 35 -14.72 -18.23 12.89
CA GLY A 35 -13.39 -17.64 12.71
C GLY A 35 -12.76 -17.78 11.33
N THR A 36 -13.54 -18.01 10.28
CA THR A 36 -13.06 -18.13 8.89
C THR A 36 -12.38 -16.84 8.45
N ALA A 37 -11.09 -16.94 8.10
CA ALA A 37 -10.37 -15.83 7.48
C ALA A 37 -10.97 -15.55 6.11
N ALA A 38 -11.65 -14.41 5.99
CA ALA A 38 -12.18 -13.98 4.70
C ALA A 38 -11.05 -13.50 3.79
N GLU A 39 -10.92 -14.10 2.62
CA GLU A 39 -9.96 -13.70 1.60
C GLU A 39 -10.44 -12.46 0.82
N SER A 40 -11.75 -12.29 0.71
CA SER A 40 -12.40 -11.12 0.11
C SER A 40 -13.72 -10.80 0.81
N PRO A 41 -14.27 -9.58 0.69
CA PRO A 41 -15.58 -9.26 1.23
C PRO A 41 -16.69 -10.18 0.72
N ASP A 42 -16.61 -10.61 -0.55
CA ASP A 42 -17.64 -11.43 -1.18
C ASP A 42 -17.68 -12.89 -0.67
N SER A 43 -16.56 -13.37 -0.11
CA SER A 43 -16.47 -14.72 0.47
C SER A 43 -17.03 -14.83 1.89
N ILE A 44 -17.46 -13.71 2.50
CA ILE A 44 -17.95 -13.67 3.88
C ILE A 44 -19.47 -13.97 3.89
N PRO A 45 -19.95 -14.96 4.63
CA PRO A 45 -21.36 -15.30 4.71
C PRO A 45 -22.14 -14.33 5.62
N LEU A 46 -22.04 -13.04 5.36
CA LEU A 46 -22.71 -11.96 6.08
C LEU A 46 -23.68 -11.20 5.17
N LEU A 47 -24.56 -10.40 5.78
CA LEU A 47 -25.34 -9.42 5.03
C LEU A 47 -24.41 -8.44 4.32
N LEU A 48 -24.79 -7.97 3.15
CA LEU A 48 -23.95 -7.12 2.29
C LEU A 48 -23.40 -5.88 3.02
N LYS A 49 -24.20 -5.27 3.89
CA LYS A 49 -23.82 -4.09 4.71
C LYS A 49 -22.67 -4.38 5.70
N ASP A 50 -22.53 -5.63 6.15
CA ASP A 50 -21.58 -6.03 7.21
C ASP A 50 -20.30 -6.64 6.64
N ARG A 51 -20.30 -7.09 5.37
CA ARG A 51 -19.16 -7.76 4.71
C ARG A 51 -17.92 -6.89 4.67
N TYR A 52 -18.04 -5.67 4.18
CA TYR A 52 -16.88 -4.79 4.02
C TYR A 52 -16.35 -4.31 5.38
N PRO A 53 -17.17 -3.85 6.35
CA PRO A 53 -16.69 -3.55 7.69
C PRO A 53 -16.03 -4.74 8.40
N TYR A 54 -16.55 -5.95 8.25
CA TYR A 54 -15.94 -7.18 8.80
C TYR A 54 -14.57 -7.43 8.16
N TYR A 55 -14.46 -7.29 6.84
CA TYR A 55 -13.22 -7.44 6.10
C TYR A 55 -12.17 -6.41 6.55
N GLN A 56 -12.56 -5.14 6.71
CA GLN A 56 -11.69 -4.08 7.22
C GLN A 56 -11.21 -4.39 8.65
N ALA A 57 -12.11 -4.81 9.54
CA ALA A 57 -11.74 -5.19 10.91
C ALA A 57 -10.75 -6.36 10.93
N THR A 58 -10.97 -7.36 10.09
CA THR A 58 -10.05 -8.50 9.94
C THR A 58 -8.68 -8.07 9.43
N ALA A 59 -8.63 -7.17 8.45
CA ALA A 59 -7.37 -6.62 7.93
C ALA A 59 -6.63 -5.78 8.98
N THR A 60 -7.36 -4.99 9.78
CA THR A 60 -6.78 -4.21 10.88
C THR A 60 -6.12 -5.13 11.92
N ILE A 61 -6.77 -6.23 12.29
CA ILE A 61 -6.22 -7.22 13.22
C ILE A 61 -4.97 -7.90 12.63
N LYS A 62 -5.02 -8.31 11.36
CA LYS A 62 -3.87 -8.90 10.66
C LYS A 62 -2.71 -7.91 10.56
N ARG A 63 -2.97 -6.63 10.28
CA ARG A 63 -1.95 -5.59 10.22
C ARG A 63 -1.30 -5.36 11.58
N HIS A 64 -2.08 -5.31 12.66
CA HIS A 64 -1.53 -5.19 14.02
C HIS A 64 -0.60 -6.36 14.37
N ALA A 65 -0.94 -7.59 14.01
CA ALA A 65 -0.07 -8.75 14.21
C ALA A 65 1.20 -8.69 13.31
N PHE A 66 1.05 -8.28 12.04
CA PHE A 66 2.17 -8.16 11.11
C PHE A 66 3.19 -7.10 11.54
N GLN A 67 2.73 -5.95 12.03
CA GLN A 67 3.62 -4.85 12.45
C GLN A 67 4.48 -5.17 13.68
N GLN A 68 4.13 -6.22 14.45
CA GLN A 68 4.99 -6.73 15.54
C GLN A 68 6.19 -7.51 15.00
N GLN A 69 6.10 -8.05 13.79
CA GLN A 69 7.15 -8.84 13.15
C GLN A 69 8.00 -8.00 12.19
N SER A 70 7.41 -7.05 11.50
CA SER A 70 8.11 -6.18 10.55
C SER A 70 7.48 -4.79 10.49
N ARG A 71 8.34 -3.76 10.45
CA ARG A 71 7.95 -2.36 10.28
C ARG A 71 8.09 -1.87 8.84
N ALA A 72 8.58 -2.72 7.95
CA ALA A 72 8.78 -2.40 6.56
C ALA A 72 8.53 -3.61 5.66
N ILE A 73 8.25 -3.33 4.39
CA ILE A 73 8.19 -4.35 3.33
C ILE A 73 9.29 -4.10 2.31
N ASN A 74 9.80 -5.18 1.73
CA ASN A 74 10.73 -5.10 0.60
C ASN A 74 9.94 -4.94 -0.72
N MET A 75 10.37 -4.00 -1.56
CA MET A 75 9.85 -3.80 -2.90
C MET A 75 10.99 -3.78 -3.91
N GLU A 76 10.82 -4.46 -5.03
CA GLU A 76 11.72 -4.41 -6.17
C GLU A 76 11.38 -3.19 -7.05
N LEU A 77 12.38 -2.34 -7.29
CA LEU A 77 12.33 -1.16 -8.14
C LEU A 77 13.23 -1.36 -9.35
N HIS A 78 12.68 -1.22 -10.54
CA HIS A 78 13.45 -1.16 -11.77
C HIS A 78 13.52 0.28 -12.29
N ALA A 79 14.68 0.65 -12.81
CA ALA A 79 14.85 1.88 -13.58
C ALA A 79 15.62 1.55 -14.86
N LEU A 80 15.06 1.92 -16.00
CA LEU A 80 15.59 1.63 -17.33
C LEU A 80 15.67 2.91 -18.14
N ARG A 81 16.88 3.29 -18.57
CA ARG A 81 17.08 4.41 -19.50
C ARG A 81 16.84 3.96 -20.94
N LEU A 82 16.04 4.71 -21.66
CA LEU A 82 15.70 4.51 -23.09
C LEU A 82 15.99 5.82 -23.83
N GLY A 83 17.27 6.07 -24.15
CA GLY A 83 17.71 7.34 -24.75
C GLY A 83 17.37 8.55 -23.84
N PRO A 84 16.55 9.50 -24.31
CA PRO A 84 16.16 10.67 -23.51
C PRO A 84 15.05 10.39 -22.50
N SER A 85 14.56 9.15 -22.43
CA SER A 85 13.45 8.73 -21.56
C SER A 85 13.94 7.76 -20.48
N VAL A 86 13.21 7.72 -19.36
CA VAL A 86 13.40 6.73 -18.30
C VAL A 86 12.07 6.05 -17.95
N LEU A 87 12.11 4.72 -17.78
CA LEU A 87 11.02 3.93 -17.24
C LEU A 87 11.38 3.49 -15.83
N VAL A 88 10.46 3.69 -14.86
CA VAL A 88 10.60 3.22 -13.49
C VAL A 88 9.38 2.40 -13.11
N THR A 89 9.57 1.40 -12.23
CA THR A 89 8.50 0.48 -11.81
C THR A 89 8.20 0.63 -10.33
N ASN A 90 6.97 0.24 -9.95
CA ASN A 90 6.60 -0.01 -8.55
C ASN A 90 5.48 -1.06 -8.48
N SER A 91 5.32 -1.68 -7.31
CA SER A 91 4.33 -2.74 -7.09
C SER A 91 3.00 -2.25 -6.51
N PHE A 92 2.73 -0.94 -6.54
CA PHE A 92 1.52 -0.34 -5.98
C PHE A 92 0.55 0.13 -7.06
N GLU A 93 -0.71 0.27 -6.68
CA GLU A 93 -1.65 1.21 -7.28
C GLU A 93 -1.30 2.60 -6.73
N LEU A 94 -0.42 3.29 -7.44
CA LEU A 94 0.23 4.51 -6.97
C LEU A 94 -0.70 5.71 -7.12
N TYR A 95 -0.91 6.45 -6.04
CA TYR A 95 -1.63 7.73 -6.12
C TYR A 95 -0.87 8.72 -7.00
N GLN A 96 -1.63 9.49 -7.79
CA GLN A 96 -1.12 10.38 -8.83
C GLN A 96 -0.05 11.37 -8.33
N ASP A 97 -0.21 11.88 -7.12
CA ASP A 97 0.69 12.85 -6.50
C ASP A 97 2.15 12.37 -6.48
N TYR A 98 2.40 11.11 -6.15
CA TYR A 98 3.75 10.54 -6.16
C TYR A 98 4.32 10.47 -7.58
N GLY A 99 3.49 10.08 -8.53
CA GLY A 99 3.86 10.06 -9.94
C GLY A 99 4.21 11.46 -10.47
N MET A 100 3.44 12.46 -10.06
CA MET A 100 3.71 13.87 -10.41
C MET A 100 5.02 14.36 -9.78
N GLN A 101 5.29 14.05 -8.50
CA GLN A 101 6.55 14.40 -7.85
C GLN A 101 7.77 13.80 -8.56
N ILE A 102 7.70 12.51 -8.93
CA ILE A 102 8.77 11.83 -9.66
C ILE A 102 8.99 12.50 -11.01
N LYS A 103 7.92 12.73 -11.79
CA LYS A 103 8.02 13.34 -13.12
C LYS A 103 8.56 14.77 -13.07
N ALA A 104 8.11 15.58 -12.12
CA ALA A 104 8.53 16.97 -11.97
C ALA A 104 10.01 17.12 -11.58
N ARG A 105 10.58 16.11 -10.91
CA ARG A 105 11.97 16.13 -10.42
C ARG A 105 12.93 15.36 -11.31
N SER A 106 12.41 14.61 -12.30
CA SER A 106 13.21 13.80 -13.21
C SER A 106 14.01 14.68 -14.17
N PRO A 107 15.31 14.39 -14.40
CA PRO A 107 16.11 15.10 -15.39
C PRO A 107 15.89 14.62 -16.83
N PHE A 108 15.13 13.54 -17.03
CA PHE A 108 14.86 12.99 -18.37
C PHE A 108 13.72 13.75 -19.06
N ALA A 109 13.79 13.83 -20.39
CA ALA A 109 12.75 14.48 -21.19
C ALA A 109 11.37 13.82 -21.01
N GLN A 110 11.36 12.49 -20.77
CA GLN A 110 10.15 11.73 -20.46
C GLN A 110 10.42 10.73 -19.35
N THR A 111 9.50 10.67 -18.38
CA THR A 111 9.50 9.68 -17.30
C THR A 111 8.22 8.86 -17.34
N ILE A 112 8.36 7.56 -17.54
CA ILE A 112 7.29 6.57 -17.58
C ILE A 112 7.28 5.84 -16.25
N ILE A 113 6.12 5.76 -15.60
CA ILE A 113 5.96 5.04 -14.33
C ILE A 113 5.04 3.85 -14.59
N ALA A 114 5.59 2.64 -14.46
CA ALA A 114 4.85 1.39 -14.56
C ALA A 114 4.44 0.94 -13.17
N GLN A 115 3.13 0.94 -12.94
CA GLN A 115 2.52 0.46 -11.69
C GLN A 115 2.30 -1.05 -11.74
N LEU A 116 2.09 -1.67 -10.57
CA LEU A 116 1.78 -3.09 -10.41
C LEU A 116 2.83 -4.00 -11.07
N ALA A 117 4.07 -3.52 -11.15
CA ALA A 117 5.19 -4.25 -11.72
C ALA A 117 6.02 -4.91 -10.60
N CYS A 118 6.46 -6.15 -10.84
CA CYS A 118 7.23 -6.95 -9.88
C CYS A 118 6.50 -7.21 -8.55
N GLY A 119 5.17 -7.32 -8.61
CA GLY A 119 4.34 -7.63 -7.45
C GLY A 119 3.09 -6.75 -7.35
N HIS A 120 2.25 -7.07 -6.35
CA HIS A 120 1.06 -6.32 -6.01
C HIS A 120 1.05 -6.02 -4.51
N ARG A 121 1.04 -4.73 -4.14
CA ARG A 121 1.10 -4.27 -2.75
C ARG A 121 -0.11 -3.41 -2.34
N GLY A 122 -1.15 -3.38 -3.20
CA GLY A 122 -2.33 -2.55 -3.02
C GLY A 122 -2.04 -1.06 -3.25
N TYR A 123 -2.89 -0.22 -2.70
CA TYR A 123 -2.78 1.23 -2.86
C TYR A 123 -1.64 1.83 -2.05
N LEU A 124 -1.03 2.88 -2.60
CA LEU A 124 -0.11 3.75 -1.88
C LEU A 124 -0.71 5.15 -1.82
N SER A 125 -1.41 5.41 -0.72
CA SER A 125 -2.20 6.63 -0.51
C SER A 125 -1.35 7.79 0.04
N THR A 126 -1.81 9.02 -0.23
CA THR A 126 -1.24 10.26 0.33
C THR A 126 -1.90 10.64 1.66
N ASP A 127 -1.31 11.58 2.41
CA ASP A 127 -1.93 12.14 3.63
C ASP A 127 -3.30 12.75 3.34
N TYR A 128 -3.42 13.43 2.20
CA TYR A 128 -4.69 14.01 1.78
C TYR A 128 -5.77 12.96 1.55
N ALA A 129 -5.41 11.84 0.90
CA ALA A 129 -6.33 10.73 0.68
C ALA A 129 -6.73 10.02 1.98
N LEU A 130 -5.78 9.88 2.94
CA LEU A 130 -6.08 9.32 4.27
C LEU A 130 -7.10 10.18 5.01
N SER A 131 -6.96 11.49 5.00
CA SER A 131 -7.90 12.41 5.64
C SER A 131 -9.28 12.39 5.00
N GLY A 132 -9.35 12.11 3.69
CA GLY A 132 -10.60 11.97 2.94
C GLY A 132 -11.32 10.63 3.12
N GLY A 133 -10.67 9.60 3.65
CA GLY A 133 -11.28 8.30 3.99
C GLY A 133 -11.74 7.47 2.79
N GLY A 134 -11.15 7.66 1.61
CA GLY A 134 -11.51 6.89 0.41
C GLY A 134 -11.08 5.42 0.45
N TYR A 135 -11.60 4.59 -0.46
CA TYR A 135 -11.34 3.15 -0.54
C TYR A 135 -9.85 2.78 -0.54
N GLY A 136 -9.04 3.48 -1.32
CA GLY A 136 -7.60 3.21 -1.41
C GLY A 136 -6.78 3.66 -0.20
N SER A 137 -7.38 4.36 0.78
CA SER A 137 -6.70 4.92 1.94
C SER A 137 -6.91 4.12 3.23
N VAL A 138 -7.72 3.07 3.22
CA VAL A 138 -7.96 2.22 4.39
C VAL A 138 -6.91 1.13 4.53
N VAL A 139 -6.69 0.64 5.75
CA VAL A 139 -5.64 -0.36 6.09
C VAL A 139 -5.67 -1.61 5.20
N VAL A 140 -6.87 -2.08 4.83
CA VAL A 140 -7.03 -3.27 3.98
C VAL A 140 -6.54 -3.05 2.55
N SER A 141 -6.57 -1.81 2.06
CA SER A 141 -6.29 -1.49 0.66
C SER A 141 -4.80 -1.42 0.32
N GLY A 142 -3.90 -1.33 1.30
CA GLY A 142 -2.46 -1.25 1.04
C GLY A 142 -1.59 -1.54 2.24
N TYR A 143 -0.31 -1.81 2.01
CA TYR A 143 0.66 -2.08 3.09
C TYR A 143 1.32 -0.81 3.63
N CYS A 144 1.58 0.16 2.76
CA CYS A 144 2.29 1.38 3.09
C CYS A 144 1.33 2.58 3.12
N GLY A 145 1.69 3.58 3.90
CA GLY A 145 1.05 4.88 3.92
C GLY A 145 1.95 5.97 3.32
N PRO A 146 1.64 7.24 3.61
CA PRO A 146 2.34 8.40 3.04
C PRO A 146 3.85 8.39 3.27
N GLU A 147 4.31 7.94 4.45
CA GLU A 147 5.74 7.79 4.74
C GLU A 147 6.42 6.84 3.74
N GLY A 148 5.80 5.67 3.49
CA GLY A 148 6.27 4.73 2.46
C GLY A 148 6.26 5.33 1.05
N GLY A 149 5.27 6.16 0.75
CA GLY A 149 5.18 6.90 -0.49
C GLY A 149 6.33 7.89 -0.70
N GLN A 150 6.68 8.65 0.33
CA GLN A 150 7.83 9.57 0.26
C GLN A 150 9.15 8.81 0.09
N VAL A 151 9.35 7.71 0.82
CA VAL A 151 10.54 6.86 0.64
C VAL A 151 10.59 6.29 -0.78
N LEU A 152 9.47 5.84 -1.34
CA LEU A 152 9.39 5.38 -2.74
C LEU A 152 9.83 6.47 -3.72
N VAL A 153 9.32 7.70 -3.58
CA VAL A 153 9.69 8.83 -4.43
C VAL A 153 11.20 9.08 -4.36
N GLU A 154 11.77 9.20 -3.15
CA GLU A 154 13.20 9.48 -2.99
C GLU A 154 14.08 8.37 -3.57
N LYS A 155 13.76 7.10 -3.30
CA LYS A 155 14.52 5.96 -3.84
C LYS A 155 14.38 5.83 -5.36
N THR A 156 13.24 6.19 -5.92
CA THR A 156 13.05 6.27 -7.37
C THR A 156 13.90 7.38 -7.95
N MET A 157 13.94 8.56 -7.34
CA MET A 157 14.78 9.67 -7.79
C MET A 157 16.27 9.38 -7.68
N GLU A 158 16.73 8.68 -6.64
CA GLU A 158 18.11 8.18 -6.55
C GLU A 158 18.45 7.26 -7.72
N ALA A 159 17.57 6.34 -8.08
CA ALA A 159 17.76 5.42 -9.21
C ALA A 159 17.79 6.16 -10.56
N ILE A 160 16.90 7.13 -10.75
CA ILE A 160 16.84 7.97 -11.97
C ILE A 160 18.13 8.77 -12.14
N ARG A 161 18.63 9.44 -11.09
CA ARG A 161 19.87 10.23 -11.16
C ARG A 161 21.07 9.36 -11.49
N GLN A 162 21.19 8.17 -10.90
CA GLN A 162 22.27 7.24 -11.23
C GLN A 162 22.30 6.87 -12.72
N LEU A 163 21.14 6.77 -13.38
CA LEU A 163 21.06 6.48 -14.81
C LEU A 163 21.37 7.71 -15.69
N GLN A 164 21.32 8.92 -15.15
CA GLN A 164 21.71 10.12 -15.87
C GLN A 164 23.23 10.17 -16.06
N ASP A 165 23.98 9.71 -15.04
CA ASP A 165 25.45 9.79 -14.98
C ASP A 165 26.14 8.64 -15.77
N THR A 166 25.37 7.70 -16.33
CA THR A 166 25.85 6.58 -17.18
C THR A 166 25.53 6.82 -18.64
#